data_c4b4c113af2617a992d717edb6de7b76
#
_entry.id   c4b4c113af2617a992d717edb6de7b76
#
_cell.length_a   1.000
_cell.length_b   1.000
_cell.length_c   1.000
_cell.angle_alpha   90.00
_cell.angle_beta   90.00
_cell.angle_gamma   90.00
#
_symmetry.space_group_name_H-M   'P 1'
#
loop_
_entity.id
_entity.type
_entity.pdbx_description
1 polymer ?
#
loop_
_entity_poly.entity_id
_entity_poly.type
_entity_poly.pdbx_seq_one_letter_code
_entity_poly.pdbx_strand_id
1 'polypeptide(L)'
;MNIKNIKSKCQVCNSDVLIDQFGNGICYNCGWKQNIACIDFPNRTMPPNISSLNNAKFNYKKNKKISPSFADFIDMLRIYGEVEFTIYDVRYGAFRTEDKAGKDIIELFIESGNVITIFKDIDDFEMNAKINGELLKDIWVSVTNVDYMQ
;
A
#
# COMPACT_ATOMS: atom_id res chain seq x y z
N MET A 1 26.79 -1.02 -21.77
CA MET A 1 25.78 0.04 -21.90
C MET A 1 25.89 0.99 -20.72
N ASN A 2 26.27 2.23 -20.96
CA ASN A 2 26.36 3.22 -19.88
C ASN A 2 24.95 3.70 -19.53
N ILE A 3 24.41 3.22 -18.41
CA ILE A 3 23.18 3.77 -17.83
C ILE A 3 23.54 5.15 -17.28
N LYS A 4 23.09 6.19 -17.97
CA LYS A 4 23.28 7.56 -17.49
C LYS A 4 22.27 7.83 -16.38
N ASN A 5 22.74 7.85 -15.14
CA ASN A 5 21.94 8.35 -14.03
C ASN A 5 21.88 9.88 -14.10
N ILE A 6 20.68 10.40 -13.98
CA ILE A 6 20.40 11.82 -13.99
C ILE A 6 20.11 12.28 -12.57
N LYS A 7 20.73 13.36 -12.13
CA LYS A 7 20.44 13.96 -10.84
C LYS A 7 19.10 14.69 -10.89
N SER A 8 18.23 14.39 -9.92
CA SER A 8 16.90 14.99 -9.83
C SER A 8 16.54 15.24 -8.36
N LYS A 9 15.34 15.73 -8.11
CA LYS A 9 14.80 15.92 -6.77
C LYS A 9 13.75 14.86 -6.46
N CYS A 10 13.78 14.33 -5.25
CA CYS A 10 12.77 13.35 -4.82
C CYS A 10 11.38 13.95 -4.84
N GLN A 11 10.45 13.21 -5.41
CA GLN A 11 9.04 13.60 -5.52
C GLN A 11 8.38 13.84 -4.15
N VAL A 12 8.86 13.19 -3.08
CA VAL A 12 8.29 13.27 -1.73
C VAL A 12 9.03 14.25 -0.84
N CYS A 13 10.35 14.05 -0.63
CA CYS A 13 11.12 14.80 0.36
C CYS A 13 12.01 15.90 -0.23
N ASN A 14 12.06 16.02 -1.54
CA ASN A 14 12.87 17.00 -2.27
C ASN A 14 14.39 16.87 -2.09
N SER A 15 14.87 15.77 -1.52
CA SER A 15 16.29 15.44 -1.47
C SER A 15 16.83 15.08 -2.85
N ASP A 16 18.16 15.17 -3.04
CA ASP A 16 18.79 14.74 -4.29
C ASP A 16 18.61 13.23 -4.49
N VAL A 17 18.25 12.84 -5.71
CA VAL A 17 18.04 11.45 -6.11
C VAL A 17 18.61 11.22 -7.50
N LEU A 18 19.19 10.05 -7.72
CA LEU A 18 19.63 9.61 -9.05
C LEU A 18 18.50 8.81 -9.70
N ILE A 19 18.12 9.22 -10.91
CA ILE A 19 17.10 8.54 -11.70
C ILE A 19 17.70 8.05 -13.02
N ASP A 20 17.13 7.00 -13.58
CA ASP A 20 17.49 6.51 -14.90
C ASP A 20 16.78 7.33 -16.00
N GLN A 21 17.00 6.93 -17.25
CA GLN A 21 16.39 7.58 -18.41
C GLN A 21 14.85 7.52 -18.44
N PHE A 22 14.25 6.61 -17.66
CA PHE A 22 12.80 6.46 -17.56
C PHE A 22 12.22 7.17 -16.33
N GLY A 23 13.04 7.87 -15.55
CA GLY A 23 12.63 8.58 -14.35
C GLY A 23 12.53 7.72 -13.11
N ASN A 24 13.06 6.49 -13.12
CA ASN A 24 13.02 5.57 -11.99
C ASN A 24 14.28 5.70 -11.13
N GLY A 25 14.11 5.59 -9.81
CA GLY A 25 15.21 5.62 -8.85
C GLY A 25 14.68 5.56 -7.44
N ILE A 26 15.54 5.24 -6.47
CA ILE A 26 15.17 5.15 -5.06
C ILE A 26 15.79 6.32 -4.31
N CYS A 27 14.96 7.05 -3.55
CA CYS A 27 15.47 8.08 -2.62
C CYS A 27 15.97 7.40 -1.35
N TYR A 28 17.26 7.52 -1.10
CA TYR A 28 17.87 6.94 0.11
C TYR A 28 17.52 7.72 1.39
N ASN A 29 16.98 8.94 1.26
CA ASN A 29 16.53 9.70 2.42
C ASN A 29 15.16 9.25 2.94
N CYS A 30 14.15 9.10 2.05
CA CYS A 30 12.79 8.75 2.46
C CYS A 30 12.32 7.37 1.97
N GLY A 31 13.08 6.71 1.11
CA GLY A 31 12.74 5.39 0.58
C GLY A 31 11.76 5.41 -0.60
N TRP A 32 11.31 6.59 -1.03
CA TRP A 32 10.37 6.69 -2.15
C TRP A 32 11.00 6.21 -3.45
N LYS A 33 10.26 5.39 -4.17
CA LYS A 33 10.65 4.92 -5.50
C LYS A 33 10.08 5.88 -6.54
N GLN A 34 10.98 6.65 -7.19
CA GLN A 34 10.59 7.66 -8.18
C GLN A 34 9.88 6.99 -9.35
N ASN A 35 8.77 7.56 -9.79
CA ASN A 35 7.96 7.02 -10.86
C ASN A 35 7.14 8.15 -11.50
N ILE A 36 7.22 8.30 -12.83
CA ILE A 36 6.48 9.34 -13.56
C ILE A 36 4.97 9.16 -13.41
N ALA A 37 4.49 7.92 -13.39
CA ALA A 37 3.06 7.64 -13.22
C ALA A 37 2.48 8.20 -11.91
N CYS A 38 3.30 8.34 -10.88
CA CYS A 38 2.87 8.96 -9.62
C CYS A 38 2.53 10.45 -9.79
N ILE A 39 3.18 11.13 -10.72
CA ILE A 39 2.90 12.55 -11.03
C ILE A 39 1.56 12.67 -11.73
N ASP A 40 1.28 11.78 -12.68
CA ASP A 40 0.03 11.78 -13.45
C ASP A 40 -1.17 11.35 -12.60
N PHE A 41 -0.95 10.45 -11.63
CA PHE A 41 -1.98 9.90 -10.75
C PHE A 41 -1.59 10.05 -9.27
N PRO A 42 -1.48 11.28 -8.74
CA PRO A 42 -0.89 11.52 -7.43
C PRO A 42 -1.73 11.02 -6.24
N ASN A 43 -3.00 10.70 -6.47
CA ASN A 43 -3.90 10.14 -5.45
C ASN A 43 -4.07 8.62 -5.54
N ARG A 44 -3.36 7.98 -6.47
CA ARG A 44 -3.38 6.51 -6.62
C ARG A 44 -2.09 5.89 -6.09
N THR A 45 -2.24 4.73 -5.47
CA THR A 45 -1.09 3.89 -5.12
C THR A 45 -0.55 3.26 -6.39
N MET A 46 0.66 3.66 -6.78
CA MET A 46 1.30 3.17 -7.99
C MET A 46 2.46 2.25 -7.64
N PRO A 47 2.45 0.98 -8.11
CA PRO A 47 3.59 0.08 -7.89
C PRO A 47 4.90 0.72 -8.39
N PRO A 48 6.02 0.47 -7.74
CA PRO A 48 6.24 -0.37 -6.56
C PRO A 48 6.04 0.31 -5.20
N ASN A 49 5.50 1.52 -5.16
CA ASN A 49 5.23 2.21 -3.91
C ASN A 49 3.98 1.67 -3.21
N ILE A 50 3.97 1.72 -1.89
CA ILE A 50 2.85 1.29 -1.05
C ILE A 50 1.92 2.43 -0.63
N SER A 51 2.15 3.61 -1.16
CA SER A 51 1.39 4.83 -0.86
C SER A 51 1.21 5.63 -2.13
N SER A 52 0.13 6.41 -2.20
CA SER A 52 -0.01 7.44 -3.24
C SER A 52 1.02 8.55 -3.00
N LEU A 53 1.38 9.27 -4.05
CA LEU A 53 2.35 10.36 -3.95
C LEU A 53 1.87 11.46 -2.97
N ASN A 54 0.61 11.86 -3.06
CA ASN A 54 0.06 12.90 -2.18
C ASN A 54 0.02 12.45 -0.72
N ASN A 55 -0.36 11.20 -0.45
CA ASN A 55 -0.32 10.65 0.90
C ASN A 55 1.11 10.55 1.44
N ALA A 56 2.06 10.13 0.60
CA ALA A 56 3.47 10.05 0.98
C ALA A 56 4.05 11.42 1.35
N LYS A 57 3.75 12.45 0.56
CA LYS A 57 4.15 13.84 0.86
C LYS A 57 3.59 14.31 2.19
N PHE A 58 2.30 14.08 2.42
CA PHE A 58 1.63 14.48 3.65
C PHE A 58 2.24 13.78 4.87
N ASN A 59 2.39 12.47 4.83
CA ASN A 59 2.95 11.69 5.94
C ASN A 59 4.41 12.03 6.20
N TYR A 60 5.22 12.19 5.15
CA TYR A 60 6.63 12.55 5.32
C TYR A 60 6.79 13.92 5.96
N LYS A 61 6.00 14.90 5.53
CA LYS A 61 6.01 16.26 6.12
C LYS A 61 5.67 16.24 7.60
N LYS A 62 4.69 15.42 7.99
CA LYS A 62 4.20 15.32 9.36
C LYS A 62 5.07 14.45 10.27
N ASN A 63 5.47 13.26 9.80
CA ASN A 63 6.07 12.21 10.62
C ASN A 63 7.50 11.82 10.18
N LYS A 64 8.02 12.37 9.10
CA LYS A 64 9.29 11.98 8.45
C LYS A 64 9.34 10.50 8.05
N LYS A 65 8.17 9.91 7.81
CA LYS A 65 8.02 8.50 7.42
C LYS A 65 6.86 8.36 6.42
N ILE A 66 7.05 7.51 5.42
CA ILE A 66 6.00 7.15 4.47
C ILE A 66 5.28 5.91 5.01
N SER A 67 3.97 6.00 5.13
CA SER A 67 3.11 4.87 5.49
C SER A 67 1.84 4.90 4.67
N PRO A 68 1.30 3.73 4.26
CA PRO A 68 0.10 3.69 3.44
C PRO A 68 -1.13 4.12 4.24
N SER A 69 -2.03 4.85 3.58
CA SER A 69 -3.38 5.10 4.10
C SER A 69 -4.25 3.86 3.92
N PHE A 70 -5.45 3.85 4.50
CA PHE A 70 -6.42 2.79 4.26
C PHE A 70 -6.81 2.71 2.77
N ALA A 71 -6.96 3.86 2.10
CA ALA A 71 -7.21 3.90 0.67
C ALA A 71 -6.07 3.28 -0.14
N ASP A 72 -4.82 3.54 0.23
CA ASP A 72 -3.65 2.89 -0.38
C ASP A 72 -3.69 1.38 -0.20
N PHE A 73 -4.06 0.89 0.99
CA PHE A 73 -4.21 -0.53 1.28
C PHE A 73 -5.28 -1.17 0.38
N ILE A 74 -6.42 -0.53 0.20
CA ILE A 74 -7.48 -1.02 -0.68
C ILE A 74 -6.99 -1.06 -2.14
N ASP A 75 -6.27 -0.05 -2.59
CA ASP A 75 -5.67 -0.05 -3.93
C ASP A 75 -4.67 -1.19 -4.10
N MET A 76 -3.82 -1.43 -3.10
CA MET A 76 -2.89 -2.58 -3.13
C MET A 76 -3.61 -3.91 -3.19
N LEU A 77 -4.71 -4.06 -2.47
CA LEU A 77 -5.52 -5.28 -2.51
C LEU A 77 -6.12 -5.52 -3.90
N ARG A 78 -6.55 -4.44 -4.58
CA ARG A 78 -7.03 -4.53 -5.97
C ARG A 78 -5.93 -4.95 -6.94
N ILE A 79 -4.71 -4.40 -6.75
CA ILE A 79 -3.58 -4.60 -7.68
C ILE A 79 -2.91 -5.97 -7.47
N TYR A 80 -2.57 -6.29 -6.22
CA TYR A 80 -1.77 -7.47 -5.89
C TYR A 80 -2.58 -8.69 -5.47
N GLY A 81 -3.82 -8.49 -5.02
CA GLY A 81 -4.70 -9.58 -4.59
C GLY A 81 -4.43 -10.11 -3.18
N GLU A 82 -3.30 -9.81 -2.59
CA GLU A 82 -2.99 -10.21 -1.21
C GLU A 82 -2.13 -9.15 -0.54
N VAL A 83 -2.58 -8.69 0.62
CA VAL A 83 -1.86 -7.71 1.43
C VAL A 83 -1.91 -8.14 2.89
N GLU A 84 -0.75 -8.18 3.54
CA GLU A 84 -0.64 -8.45 4.97
C GLU A 84 -0.37 -7.17 5.73
N PHE A 85 -0.84 -7.10 6.96
CA PHE A 85 -0.63 -5.95 7.85
C PHE A 85 -0.60 -6.39 9.31
N THR A 86 0.05 -5.58 10.13
CA THR A 86 0.13 -5.82 11.58
C THR A 86 -0.61 -4.72 12.31
N ILE A 87 -1.48 -5.10 13.24
CA ILE A 87 -2.17 -4.17 14.14
C ILE A 87 -2.21 -4.79 15.53
N TYR A 88 -1.91 -3.99 16.56
CA TYR A 88 -1.85 -4.46 17.96
C TYR A 88 -0.97 -5.71 18.13
N ASP A 89 0.18 -5.72 17.44
CA ASP A 89 1.16 -6.82 17.45
C ASP A 89 0.65 -8.16 16.87
N VAL A 90 -0.50 -8.16 16.20
CA VAL A 90 -1.07 -9.34 15.53
C VAL A 90 -1.03 -9.12 14.03
N ARG A 91 -0.57 -10.15 13.31
CA ARG A 91 -0.51 -10.13 11.87
C ARG A 91 -1.80 -10.65 11.25
N TYR A 92 -2.34 -9.86 10.34
CA TYR A 92 -3.54 -10.17 9.56
C TYR A 92 -3.22 -10.09 8.08
N GLY A 93 -4.12 -10.59 7.27
CA GLY A 93 -4.05 -10.43 5.83
C GLY A 93 -5.43 -10.36 5.19
N ALA A 94 -5.47 -9.76 4.02
CA ALA A 94 -6.63 -9.76 3.14
C ALA A 94 -6.24 -10.41 1.82
N PHE A 95 -7.05 -11.33 1.34
CA PHE A 95 -6.78 -12.12 0.14
C PHE A 95 -7.99 -12.10 -0.80
N ARG A 96 -7.76 -11.68 -2.03
CA ARG A 96 -8.77 -11.75 -3.08
C ARG A 96 -8.70 -13.12 -3.74
N THR A 97 -9.77 -13.87 -3.69
CA THR A 97 -9.87 -15.20 -4.25
C THR A 97 -11.25 -15.39 -4.90
N GLU A 98 -11.54 -16.59 -5.37
CA GLU A 98 -12.82 -16.94 -5.96
C GLU A 98 -13.57 -17.92 -5.06
N ASP A 99 -14.90 -17.77 -5.00
CA ASP A 99 -15.75 -18.77 -4.35
C ASP A 99 -15.97 -19.99 -5.28
N LYS A 100 -16.76 -20.96 -4.82
CA LYS A 100 -17.03 -22.19 -5.60
C LYS A 100 -17.76 -21.92 -6.93
N ALA A 101 -18.43 -20.77 -7.04
CA ALA A 101 -19.13 -20.34 -8.25
C ALA A 101 -18.25 -19.52 -9.19
N GLY A 102 -16.98 -19.31 -8.85
CA GLY A 102 -16.04 -18.50 -9.63
C GLY A 102 -16.20 -16.97 -9.43
N LYS A 103 -16.93 -16.57 -8.39
CA LYS A 103 -17.10 -15.14 -8.06
C LYS A 103 -16.00 -14.66 -7.15
N ASP A 104 -15.44 -13.46 -7.45
CA ASP A 104 -14.45 -12.83 -6.60
C ASP A 104 -15.00 -12.54 -5.21
N ILE A 105 -14.23 -12.93 -4.19
CA ILE A 105 -14.50 -12.67 -2.78
C ILE A 105 -13.21 -12.19 -2.11
N ILE A 106 -13.33 -11.55 -0.95
CA ILE A 106 -12.20 -11.17 -0.11
C ILE A 106 -12.26 -11.95 1.20
N GLU A 107 -11.16 -12.60 1.54
CA GLU A 107 -10.98 -13.27 2.83
C GLU A 107 -10.10 -12.41 3.74
N LEU A 108 -10.57 -12.16 4.96
CA LEU A 108 -9.75 -11.62 6.04
C LEU A 108 -9.27 -12.79 6.89
N PHE A 109 -7.97 -12.93 7.04
CA PHE A 109 -7.37 -14.03 7.79
C PHE A 109 -6.36 -13.52 8.83
N ILE A 110 -6.10 -14.35 9.82
CA ILE A 110 -5.06 -14.12 10.84
C ILE A 110 -3.81 -14.95 10.51
N GLU A 111 -2.67 -14.58 11.07
CA GLU A 111 -1.34 -15.18 10.82
C GLU A 111 -1.31 -16.71 10.81
N SER A 112 -2.13 -17.38 11.62
CA SER A 112 -2.25 -18.83 11.63
C SER A 112 -2.87 -19.43 10.35
N GLY A 113 -3.33 -18.58 9.42
CA GLY A 113 -4.03 -18.98 8.20
C GLY A 113 -5.53 -19.17 8.37
N ASN A 114 -6.07 -18.97 9.56
CA ASN A 114 -7.51 -19.08 9.81
C ASN A 114 -8.25 -17.88 9.24
N VAL A 115 -9.28 -18.14 8.43
CA VAL A 115 -10.17 -17.11 7.90
C VAL A 115 -11.07 -16.60 9.02
N ILE A 116 -11.08 -15.28 9.23
CA ILE A 116 -11.94 -14.61 10.22
C ILE A 116 -13.31 -14.32 9.61
N THR A 117 -13.32 -13.71 8.43
CA THR A 117 -14.53 -13.25 7.75
C THR A 117 -14.34 -13.28 6.24
N ILE A 118 -15.42 -13.54 5.50
CA ILE A 118 -15.45 -13.50 4.05
C ILE A 118 -16.38 -12.35 3.62
N PHE A 119 -15.92 -11.56 2.66
CA PHE A 119 -16.63 -10.41 2.10
C PHE A 119 -16.98 -10.71 0.64
N LYS A 120 -18.15 -10.27 0.19
CA LYS A 120 -18.64 -10.54 -1.17
C LYS A 120 -17.82 -9.85 -2.27
N ASP A 121 -17.17 -8.73 -1.96
CA ASP A 121 -16.34 -7.97 -2.88
C ASP A 121 -15.45 -7.01 -2.09
N ILE A 122 -14.62 -6.24 -2.80
CA ILE A 122 -13.68 -5.31 -2.16
C ILE A 122 -14.40 -4.11 -1.52
N ASP A 123 -15.52 -3.69 -2.07
CA ASP A 123 -16.31 -2.59 -1.50
C ASP A 123 -16.94 -3.01 -0.17
N ASP A 124 -17.45 -4.22 -0.08
CA ASP A 124 -17.94 -4.80 1.17
C ASP A 124 -16.84 -4.89 2.23
N PHE A 125 -15.66 -5.35 1.83
CA PHE A 125 -14.48 -5.38 2.71
C PHE A 125 -14.11 -3.98 3.21
N GLU A 126 -14.00 -3.02 2.31
CA GLU A 126 -13.65 -1.63 2.65
C GLU A 126 -14.58 -1.04 3.70
N MET A 127 -15.87 -1.26 3.53
CA MET A 127 -16.90 -0.70 4.41
C MET A 127 -17.07 -1.44 5.73
N ASN A 128 -16.88 -2.77 5.74
CA ASN A 128 -17.34 -3.62 6.82
C ASN A 128 -16.28 -4.46 7.52
N ALA A 129 -15.03 -4.47 7.03
CA ALA A 129 -13.96 -5.23 7.68
C ALA A 129 -13.74 -4.75 9.12
N LYS A 130 -13.70 -5.69 10.07
CA LYS A 130 -13.53 -5.41 11.49
C LYS A 130 -12.41 -6.26 12.09
N ILE A 131 -11.68 -5.68 13.02
CA ILE A 131 -10.73 -6.35 13.89
C ILE A 131 -11.20 -6.10 15.34
N ASN A 132 -11.46 -7.17 16.08
CA ASN A 132 -11.94 -7.09 17.46
C ASN A 132 -13.16 -6.18 17.63
N GLY A 133 -14.08 -6.22 16.66
CA GLY A 133 -15.33 -5.45 16.68
C GLY A 133 -15.21 -4.01 16.21
N GLU A 134 -14.02 -3.53 15.88
CA GLU A 134 -13.80 -2.17 15.36
C GLU A 134 -13.57 -2.19 13.84
N LEU A 135 -14.14 -1.21 13.14
CA LEU A 135 -13.95 -1.09 11.70
C LEU A 135 -12.49 -0.86 11.37
N LEU A 136 -11.94 -1.66 10.45
CA LEU A 136 -10.54 -1.57 10.04
C LEU A 136 -10.20 -0.17 9.52
N LYS A 137 -11.09 0.45 8.75
CA LYS A 137 -10.91 1.82 8.25
C LYS A 137 -10.73 2.85 9.37
N ASP A 138 -11.37 2.65 10.52
CA ASP A 138 -11.30 3.57 11.66
C ASP A 138 -10.04 3.37 12.51
N ILE A 139 -9.51 2.15 12.56
CA ILE A 139 -8.33 1.81 13.36
C ILE A 139 -7.05 1.70 12.52
N TRP A 140 -7.11 2.05 11.24
CA TRP A 140 -5.96 1.93 10.33
C TRP A 140 -4.73 2.71 10.81
N VAL A 141 -4.91 3.81 11.52
CA VAL A 141 -3.82 4.59 12.12
C VAL A 141 -2.91 3.75 13.03
N SER A 142 -3.43 2.65 13.58
CA SER A 142 -2.69 1.74 14.48
C SER A 142 -1.94 0.63 13.73
N VAL A 143 -2.05 0.56 12.42
CA VAL A 143 -1.34 -0.42 11.59
C VAL A 143 0.14 -0.05 11.51
N THR A 144 1.02 -1.03 11.73
CA THR A 144 2.47 -0.80 11.78
C THR A 144 3.23 -1.30 10.57
N ASN A 145 2.92 -2.48 10.07
CA ASN A 145 3.63 -3.08 8.94
C ASN A 145 2.62 -3.48 7.87
N VAL A 146 2.88 -3.08 6.64
CA VAL A 146 2.05 -3.44 5.49
C VAL A 146 2.95 -4.04 4.43
N ASP A 147 2.68 -5.29 4.04
CA ASP A 147 3.39 -6.00 3.00
C ASP A 147 2.41 -6.56 1.98
N TYR A 148 2.74 -6.47 0.73
CA TYR A 148 1.97 -7.12 -0.33
C TYR A 148 2.75 -8.32 -0.87
N MET A 149 2.02 -9.36 -1.20
CA MET A 149 2.58 -10.56 -1.83
C MET A 149 2.55 -10.39 -3.35
N GLN A 150 3.70 -10.61 -3.94
CA GLN A 150 3.85 -10.61 -5.40
C GLN A 150 3.68 -12.02 -5.96
#